data_061e6f997dc804e78bb71ca379bac2d8
#
_entry.id   061e6f997dc804e78bb71ca379bac2d8
#
_cell.length_a   1.000
_cell.length_b   1.000
_cell.length_c   1.000
_cell.angle_alpha   90.00
_cell.angle_beta   90.00
_cell.angle_gamma   90.00
#
_symmetry.space_group_name_H-M   'P 1'
#
loop_
_entity.id
_entity.type
_entity.pdbx_description
1 polymer ?
#
loop_
_entity_poly.entity_id
_entity_poly.type
_entity_poly.pdbx_seq_one_letter_code
_entity_poly.pdbx_strand_id
1 'polypeptide(L)'
;ITIGIMPQARIRARMLAIAKGEYKPKPSEPKIWFTSMRSVAEVLSDDNRALLKVIRETRPESLADLAQSTGRQPGNLSRTLRKMADYGLVEMKAGAGGRKLRPVVKAEEFRILAAAA
;
A
#
# COMPACT_ATOMS: atom_id res chain seq x y z
N ILE A 1 -4.70 7.57 -6.29
CA ILE A 1 -4.16 7.73 -4.92
C ILE A 1 -2.91 8.60 -4.97
N THR A 2 -2.84 9.55 -4.06
CA THR A 2 -1.68 10.43 -3.92
C THR A 2 -0.81 9.99 -2.76
N ILE A 3 0.48 9.88 -3.01
CA ILE A 3 1.50 9.50 -2.03
C ILE A 3 2.35 10.72 -1.73
N GLY A 4 2.55 11.00 -0.45
CA GLY A 4 3.46 12.06 -0.01
C GLY A 4 4.75 11.48 0.55
N ILE A 5 5.79 12.30 0.58
CA ILE A 5 7.09 11.93 1.14
C ILE A 5 7.47 12.99 2.17
N MET A 6 7.77 12.56 3.39
CA MET A 6 8.29 13.43 4.43
C MET A 6 9.09 12.60 5.44
N PRO A 7 10.02 13.22 6.17
CA PRO A 7 10.76 12.50 7.20
C PRO A 7 9.86 11.86 8.25
N GLN A 8 10.28 10.74 8.81
CA GLN A 8 9.49 9.99 9.78
C GLN A 8 9.07 10.84 10.97
N ALA A 9 9.93 11.71 11.47
CA ALA A 9 9.61 12.59 12.59
C ALA A 9 8.41 13.49 12.26
N ARG A 10 8.33 13.99 11.03
CA ARG A 10 7.20 14.83 10.59
C ARG A 10 5.92 14.02 10.41
N ILE A 11 6.03 12.80 9.90
CA ILE A 11 4.87 11.91 9.80
C ILE A 11 4.30 11.66 11.19
N ARG A 12 5.16 11.36 12.16
CA ARG A 12 4.76 11.11 13.55
C ARG A 12 4.10 12.34 14.16
N ALA A 13 4.70 13.52 13.99
CA ALA A 13 4.14 14.77 14.50
C ALA A 13 2.76 15.05 13.90
N ARG A 14 2.59 14.80 12.60
CA ARG A 14 1.31 14.95 11.91
C ARG A 14 0.25 14.01 12.50
N MET A 15 0.60 12.75 12.69
CA MET A 15 -0.32 11.77 13.24
C MET A 15 -0.76 12.11 14.65
N LEU A 16 0.16 12.60 15.48
CA LEU A 16 -0.16 13.07 16.84
C LEU A 16 -1.07 14.29 16.82
N ALA A 17 -0.80 15.25 15.94
CA ALA A 17 -1.65 16.45 15.80
C ALA A 17 -3.07 16.07 15.37
N ILE A 18 -3.21 15.12 14.44
CA ILE A 18 -4.53 14.64 14.01
C ILE A 18 -5.24 13.95 15.17
N ALA A 19 -4.55 13.10 15.92
CA ALA A 19 -5.13 12.37 17.04
C ALA A 19 -5.59 13.31 18.17
N LYS A 20 -4.87 14.42 18.36
CA LYS A 20 -5.23 15.42 19.37
C LYS A 20 -6.29 16.43 18.91
N GLY A 21 -6.71 16.35 17.66
CA GLY A 21 -7.65 17.31 17.09
C GLY A 21 -7.04 18.66 16.74
N GLU A 22 -5.70 18.79 16.79
CA GLU A 22 -5.00 20.04 16.48
C GLU A 22 -4.87 20.27 14.98
N TYR A 23 -4.98 19.21 14.18
CA TYR A 23 -4.88 19.28 12.74
C TYR A 23 -5.93 18.38 12.09
N LYS A 24 -6.64 18.92 11.10
CA LYS A 24 -7.61 18.17 10.30
C LYS A 24 -7.09 18.05 8.87
N PRO A 25 -6.81 16.83 8.38
CA PRO A 25 -6.32 16.65 7.00
C PRO A 25 -7.32 17.18 5.98
N LYS A 26 -6.80 17.81 4.93
CA LYS A 26 -7.61 18.27 3.80
C LYS A 26 -7.80 17.12 2.81
N PRO A 27 -8.92 17.06 2.09
CA PRO A 27 -9.14 16.00 1.08
C PRO A 27 -8.07 15.96 -0.01
N SER A 28 -7.42 17.10 -0.30
CA SER A 28 -6.38 17.19 -1.32
C SER A 28 -5.02 16.68 -0.86
N GLU A 29 -4.85 16.43 0.43
CA GLU A 29 -3.57 15.98 0.96
C GLU A 29 -3.35 14.48 0.71
N PRO A 30 -2.07 14.05 0.59
CA PRO A 30 -1.77 12.63 0.50
C PRO A 30 -2.29 11.87 1.71
N LYS A 31 -2.83 10.68 1.46
CA LYS A 31 -3.29 9.79 2.53
C LYS A 31 -2.27 8.72 2.86
N ILE A 32 -1.33 8.48 1.95
CA ILE A 32 -0.26 7.51 2.12
C ILE A 32 1.05 8.27 2.18
N TRP A 33 1.85 7.99 3.21
CA TRP A 33 3.10 8.69 3.45
C TRP A 33 4.27 7.72 3.48
N PHE A 34 5.31 8.05 2.72
CA PHE A 34 6.59 7.33 2.73
C PHE A 34 7.65 8.24 3.31
N THR A 35 8.71 7.64 3.85
CA THR A 35 9.81 8.38 4.47
C THR A 35 10.88 8.84 3.49
N SER A 36 10.94 8.25 2.31
CA SER A 36 11.93 8.58 1.28
C SER A 36 11.46 8.15 -0.10
N MET A 37 12.05 8.73 -1.13
CA MET A 37 11.82 8.30 -2.50
C MET A 37 12.33 6.88 -2.72
N ARG A 38 13.41 6.49 -2.04
CA ARG A 38 13.93 5.12 -2.11
C ARG A 38 12.88 4.12 -1.63
N SER A 39 12.20 4.40 -0.52
CA SER A 39 11.16 3.49 -0.02
C SER A 39 9.98 3.39 -0.97
N VAL A 40 9.62 4.48 -1.65
CA VAL A 40 8.60 4.44 -2.70
C VAL A 40 9.04 3.52 -3.83
N ALA A 41 10.29 3.68 -4.30
CA ALA A 41 10.82 2.87 -5.40
C ALA A 41 10.89 1.37 -5.04
N GLU A 42 11.19 1.04 -3.79
CA GLU A 42 11.24 -0.34 -3.33
C GLU A 42 9.85 -0.97 -3.24
N VAL A 43 8.90 -0.26 -2.68
CA VAL A 43 7.54 -0.78 -2.47
C VAL A 43 6.73 -0.75 -3.77
N LEU A 44 6.87 0.29 -4.55
CA LEU A 44 6.19 0.46 -5.84
C LEU A 44 7.14 0.21 -7.02
N SER A 45 7.99 -0.81 -6.91
CA SER A 45 8.83 -1.26 -8.01
C SER A 45 7.98 -1.69 -9.20
N ASP A 46 8.60 -1.80 -10.35
CA ASP A 46 7.91 -2.26 -11.56
C ASP A 46 7.23 -3.62 -11.33
N ASP A 47 7.94 -4.55 -10.68
CA ASP A 47 7.40 -5.88 -10.38
C ASP A 47 6.21 -5.81 -9.42
N ASN A 48 6.31 -4.97 -8.38
CA ASN A 48 5.23 -4.84 -7.41
C ASN A 48 4.01 -4.12 -8.01
N ARG A 49 4.23 -3.14 -8.89
CA ARG A 49 3.12 -2.50 -9.59
C ARG A 49 2.44 -3.47 -10.55
N ALA A 50 3.20 -4.36 -11.20
CA ALA A 50 2.64 -5.43 -12.01
C ALA A 50 1.80 -6.38 -11.16
N LEU A 51 2.28 -6.69 -9.94
CA LEU A 51 1.52 -7.50 -8.99
C LEU A 51 0.19 -6.83 -8.62
N LEU A 52 0.22 -5.54 -8.32
CA LEU A 52 -1.01 -4.80 -8.00
C LEU A 52 -2.01 -4.83 -9.15
N LYS A 53 -1.52 -4.75 -10.38
CA LYS A 53 -2.38 -4.85 -11.57
C LYS A 53 -3.03 -6.23 -11.67
N VAL A 54 -2.28 -7.30 -11.44
CA VAL A 54 -2.81 -8.67 -11.45
C VAL A 54 -3.91 -8.82 -10.39
N ILE A 55 -3.66 -8.31 -9.16
CA ILE A 55 -4.65 -8.37 -8.09
C ILE A 55 -5.92 -7.63 -8.47
N ARG A 56 -5.80 -6.45 -9.04
CA ARG A 56 -6.95 -5.65 -9.45
C ARG A 56 -7.76 -6.31 -10.55
N GLU A 57 -7.09 -6.91 -11.53
CA GLU A 57 -7.75 -7.51 -12.69
C GLU A 57 -8.32 -8.90 -12.39
N THR A 58 -7.62 -9.74 -11.63
CA THR A 58 -8.02 -11.12 -11.40
C THR A 58 -8.84 -11.33 -10.13
N ARG A 59 -8.76 -10.40 -9.17
CA ARG A 59 -9.47 -10.49 -7.89
C ARG A 59 -9.27 -11.84 -7.23
N PRO A 60 -8.03 -12.21 -6.88
CA PRO A 60 -7.77 -13.53 -6.30
C PRO A 60 -8.51 -13.72 -4.97
N GLU A 61 -9.01 -14.93 -4.75
CA GLU A 61 -9.75 -15.25 -3.53
C GLU A 61 -8.85 -15.61 -2.36
N SER A 62 -7.56 -15.86 -2.63
CA SER A 62 -6.59 -16.22 -1.60
C SER A 62 -5.17 -15.89 -2.05
N LEU A 63 -4.25 -15.87 -1.07
CA LEU A 63 -2.83 -15.71 -1.39
C LEU A 63 -2.29 -16.91 -2.18
N ALA A 64 -2.82 -18.11 -1.91
CA ALA A 64 -2.42 -19.32 -2.65
C ALA A 64 -2.78 -19.19 -4.14
N ASP A 65 -3.97 -18.71 -4.45
CA ASP A 65 -4.38 -18.49 -5.84
C ASP A 65 -3.47 -17.45 -6.52
N LEU A 66 -3.15 -16.37 -5.81
CA LEU A 66 -2.28 -15.33 -6.35
C LEU A 66 -0.86 -15.85 -6.57
N ALA A 67 -0.33 -16.65 -5.64
CA ALA A 67 0.98 -17.26 -5.78
C ALA A 67 1.04 -18.16 -7.01
N GLN A 68 0.00 -18.96 -7.22
CA GLN A 68 -0.09 -19.86 -8.36
C GLN A 68 -0.13 -19.08 -9.69
N SER A 69 -0.92 -18.03 -9.77
CA SER A 69 -1.07 -17.26 -11.01
C SER A 69 0.15 -16.40 -11.33
N THR A 70 0.91 -15.96 -10.33
CA THR A 70 2.07 -15.10 -10.53
C THR A 70 3.39 -15.86 -10.57
N GLY A 71 3.42 -17.10 -10.09
CA GLY A 71 4.65 -17.87 -9.94
C GLY A 71 5.54 -17.40 -8.80
N ARG A 72 5.06 -16.47 -7.95
CA ARG A 72 5.83 -15.99 -6.80
C ARG A 72 5.77 -16.98 -5.65
N GLN A 73 6.86 -17.05 -4.89
CA GLN A 73 6.93 -17.83 -3.65
C GLN A 73 5.89 -17.28 -2.65
N PRO A 74 5.07 -18.17 -2.02
CA PRO A 74 4.04 -17.71 -1.08
C PRO A 74 4.58 -16.86 0.08
N GLY A 75 5.74 -17.22 0.63
CA GLY A 75 6.36 -16.46 1.72
C GLY A 75 6.78 -15.06 1.29
N ASN A 76 7.37 -14.93 0.10
CA ASN A 76 7.75 -13.65 -0.46
C ASN A 76 6.51 -12.77 -0.71
N LEU A 77 5.50 -13.37 -1.32
CA LEU A 77 4.24 -12.69 -1.63
C LEU A 77 3.56 -12.18 -0.36
N SER A 78 3.50 -13.00 0.68
CA SER A 78 2.91 -12.64 1.97
C SER A 78 3.63 -11.43 2.58
N ARG A 79 4.96 -11.43 2.58
CA ARG A 79 5.74 -10.31 3.12
C ARG A 79 5.52 -9.03 2.32
N THR A 80 5.53 -9.13 1.00
CA THR A 80 5.31 -7.99 0.12
C THR A 80 3.93 -7.37 0.35
N LEU A 81 2.90 -8.20 0.41
CA LEU A 81 1.54 -7.71 0.61
C LEU A 81 1.32 -7.15 2.01
N ARG A 82 1.95 -7.72 3.03
CA ARG A 82 1.89 -7.18 4.38
C ARG A 82 2.49 -5.78 4.43
N LYS A 83 3.63 -5.58 3.79
CA LYS A 83 4.27 -4.27 3.71
C LYS A 83 3.40 -3.27 2.97
N MET A 84 2.81 -3.68 1.86
CA MET A 84 1.87 -2.82 1.13
C MET A 84 0.62 -2.49 1.94
N ALA A 85 0.12 -3.44 2.71
CA ALA A 85 -1.03 -3.21 3.58
C ALA A 85 -0.71 -2.23 4.69
N ASP A 86 0.50 -2.30 5.24
CA ASP A 86 0.96 -1.35 6.27
C ASP A 86 0.97 0.09 5.75
N TYR A 87 1.28 0.27 4.47
CA TYR A 87 1.21 1.60 3.84
C TYR A 87 -0.21 2.00 3.41
N GLY A 88 -1.14 1.06 3.38
CA GLY A 88 -2.49 1.31 2.89
C GLY A 88 -2.67 1.14 1.38
N LEU A 89 -1.70 0.52 0.70
CA LEU A 89 -1.77 0.28 -0.74
C LEU A 89 -2.68 -0.89 -1.10
N VAL A 90 -2.77 -1.87 -0.24
CA VAL A 90 -3.69 -2.99 -0.37
C VAL A 90 -4.46 -3.16 0.92
N GLU A 91 -5.64 -3.76 0.83
CA GLU A 91 -6.43 -4.13 1.97
C GLU A 91 -6.55 -5.65 1.99
N MET A 92 -6.25 -6.26 3.13
CA MET A 92 -6.37 -7.70 3.29
C MET A 92 -7.75 -8.00 3.87
N LYS A 93 -8.61 -8.62 3.08
CA LYS A 93 -9.97 -8.96 3.49
C LYS A 93 -10.13 -10.46 3.65
N ALA A 94 -11.09 -10.87 4.49
CA ALA A 94 -11.45 -12.26 4.59
C ALA A 94 -12.06 -12.71 3.27
N GLY A 95 -11.61 -13.86 2.76
CA GLY A 95 -12.17 -14.48 1.59
C GLY A 95 -13.46 -15.23 1.89
N ALA A 96 -13.97 -15.92 0.90
CA ALA A 96 -15.17 -16.75 1.04
C ALA A 96 -14.96 -17.77 2.16
N GLY A 97 -15.92 -17.85 3.10
CA GLY A 97 -15.82 -18.73 4.25
C GLY A 97 -15.04 -18.16 5.43
N GLY A 98 -14.49 -16.95 5.34
CA GLY A 98 -13.83 -16.23 6.45
C GLY A 98 -12.49 -16.78 6.89
N ARG A 99 -11.93 -17.78 6.24
CA ARG A 99 -10.70 -18.45 6.67
C ARG A 99 -9.44 -18.00 5.95
N LYS A 100 -9.57 -17.51 4.73
CA LYS A 100 -8.44 -17.11 3.89
C LYS A 100 -8.47 -15.62 3.69
N LEU A 101 -7.29 -15.01 3.70
CA LEU A 101 -7.15 -13.59 3.36
C LEU A 101 -6.97 -13.43 1.86
N ARG A 102 -7.62 -12.42 1.31
CA ARG A 102 -7.45 -12.02 -0.08
C ARG A 102 -7.02 -10.56 -0.14
N PRO A 103 -6.09 -10.20 -1.03
CA PRO A 103 -5.71 -8.80 -1.22
C PRO A 103 -6.72 -8.10 -2.10
N VAL A 104 -6.99 -6.83 -1.79
CA VAL A 104 -7.86 -5.96 -2.58
C VAL A 104 -7.11 -4.69 -2.90
N VAL A 105 -7.08 -4.33 -4.18
CA VAL A 105 -6.44 -3.10 -4.68
C VAL A 105 -7.49 -2.31 -5.46
N LYS A 106 -7.65 -1.03 -5.09
CA LYS A 106 -8.61 -0.16 -5.76
C LYS A 106 -7.94 0.90 -6.65
N ALA A 107 -6.69 1.23 -6.36
CA ALA A 107 -5.99 2.27 -7.10
C ALA A 107 -5.49 1.77 -8.45
N GLU A 108 -5.70 2.56 -9.49
CA GLU A 108 -5.19 2.27 -10.83
C GLU A 108 -3.91 3.03 -11.13
N GLU A 109 -3.69 4.15 -10.46
CA GLU A 109 -2.48 4.94 -10.63
C GLU A 109 -2.08 5.61 -9.33
N PHE A 110 -0.80 5.96 -9.24
CA PHE A 110 -0.21 6.60 -8.08
C PHE A 110 0.40 7.94 -8.49
N ARG A 111 0.09 8.98 -7.72
CA ARG A 111 0.67 10.30 -7.89
C ARG A 111 1.60 10.56 -6.71
N ILE A 112 2.84 10.92 -6.99
CA ILE A 112 3.85 11.13 -5.96
C ILE A 112 4.08 12.62 -5.79
N LEU A 113 3.94 13.13 -4.57
CA LEU A 113 4.24 14.49 -4.20
C LEU A 113 5.47 14.51 -3.31
N ALA A 114 6.53 15.12 -3.79
CA ALA A 114 7.78 15.26 -3.06
C ALA A 114 8.23 16.71 -3.12
N ALA A 115 8.74 17.22 -2.01
CA ALA A 115 9.35 18.54 -1.99
C ALA A 115 10.66 18.54 -2.77
N ALA A 116 11.04 19.68 -3.38
CA ALA A 116 12.26 19.79 -4.14
C ALA A 116 13.52 19.72 -3.25
N ALA A 117 13.38 20.04 -1.99
CA ALA A 117 14.49 19.97 -1.03
C ALA A 117 13.98 19.85 0.38
#